data_dfc5cdcfe946b0d3c586d4ca688adde3
#
_entry.id   dfc5cdcfe946b0d3c586d4ca688adde3
#
_cell.length_a   1.000
_cell.length_b   1.000
_cell.length_c   1.000
_cell.angle_alpha   90.00
_cell.angle_beta   90.00
_cell.angle_gamma   90.00
#
_symmetry.space_group_name_H-M   'P 1'
#
loop_
_entity.id
_entity.type
_entity.pdbx_description
1 polymer ?
#
loop_
_entity_poly.entity_id
_entity_poly.type
_entity_poly.pdbx_seq_one_letter_code
_entity_poly.pdbx_strand_id
1 'polypeptide(L)'
;GNLVLGGKVLIVGSYNFNSDSIDGFSNKAGHLCRVVVDNACTDQYKTSDFYVMAPGWTYSTNKDGGYENMSGTSMAAPLVTGQVAILHQMWPHMKGENLVKLITTTANKNITGYNVNIHGQGVVDFDEATKPQGTVGIPVTGRVDGSTSSISNTHVSTGSASFATLSNLKIMVIDDFERDYYLKVGNSFTVKDIRKYSDVDLLIANNNTYLPTNQMYGSFAQGGQYDLANNYNMGFYTGENGSGDYSINIGKDFMFHNKFKLKTSIGQMSEQDTWLGNSSDGVLAVGDNNNTNFANIGVEYLIGNNVLSLNHTRGKTDINTTNGSLIKNFSDIETESYRLAYEIHKDTHTTFGWSF
;
A
#
# COMPACT_ATOMS: atom_id res chain seq x y z
N GLY A 1 5.73 -18.14 38.15
CA GLY A 1 6.72 -17.10 38.07
C GLY A 1 6.18 -15.88 37.39
N ASN A 2 5.49 -16.03 36.29
CA ASN A 2 5.08 -14.90 35.44
C ASN A 2 3.88 -14.11 36.02
N LEU A 3 3.01 -14.71 36.78
CA LEU A 3 1.92 -13.99 37.46
C LEU A 3 2.43 -12.99 38.51
N VAL A 4 3.56 -13.29 39.16
CA VAL A 4 4.17 -12.41 40.18
C VAL A 4 5.07 -11.34 39.52
N LEU A 5 5.63 -11.64 38.36
CA LEU A 5 6.59 -10.77 37.64
C LEU A 5 6.03 -10.16 36.34
N GLY A 6 4.73 -10.39 36.08
CA GLY A 6 4.01 -9.75 34.96
C GLY A 6 4.58 -10.03 33.56
N GLY A 7 5.15 -11.21 33.33
CA GLY A 7 5.73 -11.54 32.02
C GLY A 7 7.07 -10.86 31.69
N LYS A 8 7.74 -10.27 32.68
CA LYS A 8 8.92 -9.40 32.48
C LYS A 8 10.24 -10.11 32.76
N VAL A 9 10.26 -11.44 32.85
CA VAL A 9 11.46 -12.21 33.19
C VAL A 9 11.79 -13.21 32.12
N LEU A 10 13.08 -13.28 31.79
CA LEU A 10 13.66 -14.33 30.95
C LEU A 10 14.62 -15.16 31.82
N ILE A 11 14.60 -16.47 31.61
CA ILE A 11 15.64 -17.40 32.07
C ILE A 11 16.58 -17.64 30.90
N VAL A 12 17.89 -17.51 31.13
CA VAL A 12 18.88 -17.61 30.06
C VAL A 12 19.78 -18.80 30.30
N GLY A 13 19.82 -19.71 29.32
CA GLY A 13 20.75 -20.82 29.22
C GLY A 13 21.96 -20.49 28.39
N SER A 14 23.00 -21.33 28.47
CA SER A 14 24.21 -21.21 27.68
C SER A 14 24.17 -22.11 26.45
N TYR A 15 24.49 -21.55 25.29
CA TYR A 15 24.50 -22.24 24.00
C TYR A 15 25.88 -22.16 23.37
N ASN A 16 26.31 -23.28 22.78
CA ASN A 16 27.58 -23.42 22.11
C ASN A 16 27.37 -23.53 20.61
N PHE A 17 27.76 -22.49 19.87
CA PHE A 17 27.64 -22.46 18.42
C PHE A 17 28.52 -23.48 17.69
N ASN A 18 29.66 -23.89 18.31
CA ASN A 18 30.56 -24.84 17.66
C ASN A 18 30.02 -26.28 17.67
N SER A 19 29.24 -26.62 18.70
CA SER A 19 28.64 -27.94 18.86
C SER A 19 27.16 -27.98 18.53
N ASP A 20 26.57 -26.84 18.17
CA ASP A 20 25.13 -26.64 17.89
C ASP A 20 24.27 -27.25 19.02
N SER A 21 24.63 -26.97 20.27
CA SER A 21 23.98 -27.58 21.43
C SER A 21 24.04 -26.70 22.67
N ILE A 22 23.15 -27.01 23.64
CA ILE A 22 23.24 -26.44 24.98
C ILE A 22 24.53 -26.88 25.67
N ASP A 23 25.23 -25.96 26.34
CA ASP A 23 26.43 -26.28 27.09
C ASP A 23 26.13 -27.28 28.24
N GLY A 24 27.03 -28.23 28.49
CA GLY A 24 26.85 -29.29 29.49
C GLY A 24 26.66 -28.77 30.91
N PHE A 25 27.15 -27.60 31.22
CA PHE A 25 26.97 -26.96 32.53
C PHE A 25 25.66 -26.13 32.64
N SER A 26 24.96 -25.90 31.52
CA SER A 26 23.74 -25.08 31.53
C SER A 26 22.53 -25.86 32.05
N ASN A 27 21.75 -25.21 32.90
CA ASN A 27 20.42 -25.75 33.22
C ASN A 27 19.56 -25.74 31.95
N LYS A 28 18.75 -26.81 31.80
CA LYS A 28 17.77 -26.93 30.71
C LYS A 28 16.48 -26.16 31.06
N ALA A 29 15.71 -25.83 30.04
CA ALA A 29 14.44 -25.09 30.20
C ALA A 29 13.48 -25.79 31.17
N GLY A 30 13.35 -27.12 31.04
CA GLY A 30 12.44 -27.91 31.85
C GLY A 30 10.96 -27.64 31.53
N HIS A 31 10.13 -28.41 32.19
CA HIS A 31 8.67 -28.28 32.08
C HIS A 31 8.02 -28.14 33.46
N LEU A 32 8.75 -27.57 34.42
CA LEU A 32 8.23 -27.36 35.75
C LEU A 32 6.96 -26.52 35.71
N CYS A 33 5.91 -27.14 36.17
CA CYS A 33 4.64 -26.52 36.43
C CYS A 33 4.66 -25.93 37.85
N ARG A 34 4.23 -24.68 37.99
CA ARG A 34 4.22 -24.00 39.28
C ARG A 34 3.04 -24.43 40.15
N VAL A 35 1.91 -24.74 39.53
CA VAL A 35 0.66 -25.13 40.25
C VAL A 35 0.20 -26.47 39.70
N VAL A 36 0.29 -27.51 40.55
CA VAL A 36 -0.18 -28.85 40.24
C VAL A 36 -1.40 -29.10 41.10
N VAL A 37 -2.55 -29.42 40.47
CA VAL A 37 -3.78 -29.87 41.14
C VAL A 37 -4.13 -31.22 40.58
N ASP A 38 -4.37 -32.20 41.44
CA ASP A 38 -4.73 -33.58 41.05
C ASP A 38 -3.77 -34.21 40.02
N ASN A 39 -2.47 -34.02 40.19
CA ASN A 39 -1.41 -34.44 39.28
C ASN A 39 -1.44 -33.78 37.87
N ALA A 40 -2.31 -32.83 37.62
CA ALA A 40 -2.37 -32.07 36.40
C ALA A 40 -1.76 -30.67 36.58
N CYS A 41 -0.99 -30.20 35.58
CA CYS A 41 -0.51 -28.82 35.58
C CYS A 41 -1.66 -27.89 35.25
N THR A 42 -2.05 -27.07 36.24
CA THR A 42 -3.10 -26.06 36.05
C THR A 42 -2.55 -24.68 35.74
N ASP A 43 -1.23 -24.49 35.82
CA ASP A 43 -0.56 -23.26 35.44
C ASP A 43 -0.39 -23.25 33.88
N GLN A 44 -0.92 -22.22 33.23
CA GLN A 44 -0.78 -22.06 31.79
C GLN A 44 0.64 -21.62 31.35
N TYR A 45 1.55 -21.41 32.30
CA TYR A 45 2.94 -21.01 32.02
C TYR A 45 3.92 -22.08 32.52
N LYS A 46 4.80 -22.53 31.61
CA LYS A 46 5.90 -23.44 31.95
C LYS A 46 7.23 -22.65 31.94
N THR A 47 8.24 -23.18 32.61
CA THR A 47 9.58 -22.54 32.58
C THR A 47 10.14 -22.41 31.18
N SER A 48 9.85 -23.38 30.30
CA SER A 48 10.24 -23.33 28.87
C SER A 48 9.63 -22.17 28.08
N ASP A 49 8.53 -21.58 28.54
CA ASP A 49 7.85 -20.49 27.81
C ASP A 49 8.63 -19.15 27.89
N PHE A 50 9.48 -19.00 28.89
CA PHE A 50 10.32 -17.80 29.10
C PHE A 50 11.81 -18.14 29.27
N TYR A 51 12.21 -19.29 28.73
CA TYR A 51 13.60 -19.69 28.68
C TYR A 51 14.12 -19.50 27.25
N VAL A 52 15.26 -18.82 27.13
CA VAL A 52 16.00 -18.64 25.88
C VAL A 52 17.47 -19.00 26.13
N MET A 53 18.22 -19.16 25.06
CA MET A 53 19.66 -19.43 25.14
C MET A 53 20.44 -18.30 24.44
N ALA A 54 21.65 -18.08 24.93
CA ALA A 54 22.63 -17.20 24.31
C ALA A 54 24.04 -17.77 24.47
N PRO A 55 25.06 -17.28 23.74
CA PRO A 55 26.43 -17.70 23.91
C PRO A 55 26.90 -17.54 25.36
N GLY A 56 27.38 -18.62 25.95
CA GLY A 56 27.91 -18.59 27.31
C GLY A 56 29.45 -18.59 27.36
N TRP A 57 30.12 -18.47 26.23
CA TRP A 57 31.58 -18.35 26.11
C TRP A 57 31.88 -16.96 25.57
N THR A 58 32.66 -16.18 26.36
CA THR A 58 32.99 -14.79 25.97
C THR A 58 34.36 -14.38 26.49
N TYR A 59 35.02 -13.49 25.76
CA TYR A 59 36.21 -12.79 26.21
C TYR A 59 35.77 -11.46 26.80
N SER A 60 35.99 -11.27 28.09
CA SER A 60 35.50 -10.09 28.82
C SER A 60 36.47 -9.68 29.94
N THR A 61 36.16 -8.55 30.58
CA THR A 61 36.95 -8.00 31.70
C THR A 61 36.93 -8.92 32.89
N ASN A 62 38.09 -9.10 33.54
CA ASN A 62 38.22 -9.87 34.78
C ASN A 62 38.32 -8.94 36.01
N LYS A 63 38.35 -9.53 37.20
CA LYS A 63 38.40 -8.82 38.47
C LYS A 63 39.69 -8.02 38.70
N ASP A 64 40.76 -8.35 37.98
CA ASP A 64 42.10 -7.74 38.17
C ASP A 64 42.35 -6.62 37.14
N GLY A 65 41.33 -6.20 36.39
CA GLY A 65 41.41 -5.11 35.40
C GLY A 65 41.94 -5.55 34.03
N GLY A 66 42.13 -6.83 33.81
CA GLY A 66 42.50 -7.44 32.52
C GLY A 66 41.31 -8.03 31.80
N TYR A 67 41.60 -8.89 30.79
CA TYR A 67 40.62 -9.61 30.01
C TYR A 67 40.95 -11.10 30.03
N GLU A 68 39.92 -11.93 30.11
CA GLU A 68 40.06 -13.39 30.02
C GLU A 68 38.87 -14.06 29.37
N ASN A 69 39.04 -15.31 28.94
CA ASN A 69 37.94 -16.14 28.47
C ASN A 69 37.16 -16.68 29.66
N MET A 70 35.87 -16.40 29.66
CA MET A 70 34.94 -16.85 30.68
C MET A 70 33.83 -17.71 30.07
N SER A 71 33.28 -18.63 30.87
CA SER A 71 32.15 -19.45 30.44
C SER A 71 31.11 -19.55 31.54
N GLY A 72 29.87 -19.61 31.14
CA GLY A 72 28.74 -19.76 32.06
C GLY A 72 27.46 -19.13 31.53
N THR A 73 26.31 -19.51 32.12
CA THR A 73 25.05 -18.81 31.90
C THR A 73 25.11 -17.35 32.39
N SER A 74 26.06 -17.05 33.30
CA SER A 74 26.35 -15.68 33.76
C SER A 74 26.93 -14.80 32.65
N MET A 75 27.48 -15.39 31.58
CA MET A 75 27.97 -14.68 30.39
C MET A 75 26.87 -14.58 29.33
N ALA A 76 25.98 -15.56 29.25
CA ALA A 76 24.84 -15.55 28.36
C ALA A 76 23.78 -14.52 28.76
N ALA A 77 23.47 -14.38 30.04
CA ALA A 77 22.44 -13.48 30.55
C ALA A 77 22.66 -12.00 30.19
N PRO A 78 23.87 -11.41 30.38
CA PRO A 78 24.09 -10.01 30.01
C PRO A 78 24.01 -9.75 28.51
N LEU A 79 24.31 -10.74 27.65
CA LEU A 79 24.10 -10.60 26.19
C LEU A 79 22.62 -10.42 25.88
N VAL A 80 21.74 -11.22 26.46
CA VAL A 80 20.29 -11.06 26.32
C VAL A 80 19.80 -9.73 26.91
N THR A 81 20.33 -9.35 28.05
CA THR A 81 20.00 -8.05 28.70
C THR A 81 20.41 -6.89 27.78
N GLY A 82 21.59 -6.95 27.16
CA GLY A 82 22.04 -5.94 26.19
C GLY A 82 21.12 -5.86 24.97
N GLN A 83 20.70 -6.99 24.42
CA GLN A 83 19.75 -7.01 23.31
C GLN A 83 18.40 -6.37 23.69
N VAL A 84 17.85 -6.72 24.86
CA VAL A 84 16.61 -6.11 25.37
C VAL A 84 16.77 -4.61 25.57
N ALA A 85 17.92 -4.15 26.08
CA ALA A 85 18.19 -2.74 26.27
C ALA A 85 18.23 -1.97 24.94
N ILE A 86 18.85 -2.54 23.91
CA ILE A 86 18.89 -1.95 22.55
C ILE A 86 17.49 -1.90 21.96
N LEU A 87 16.71 -2.99 22.04
CA LEU A 87 15.33 -3.02 21.57
C LEU A 87 14.46 -1.97 22.27
N HIS A 88 14.62 -1.80 23.58
CA HIS A 88 13.90 -0.77 24.31
C HIS A 88 14.37 0.65 23.96
N GLN A 89 15.64 0.82 23.59
CA GLN A 89 16.14 2.10 23.08
C GLN A 89 15.56 2.43 21.70
N MET A 90 15.40 1.42 20.83
CA MET A 90 14.78 1.58 19.51
C MET A 90 13.29 1.92 19.61
N TRP A 91 12.59 1.25 20.55
CA TRP A 91 11.14 1.42 20.78
C TRP A 91 10.84 1.65 22.27
N PRO A 92 11.05 2.88 22.77
CA PRO A 92 10.92 3.19 24.21
C PRO A 92 9.51 3.01 24.79
N HIS A 93 8.49 2.99 23.92
CA HIS A 93 7.10 2.77 24.32
C HIS A 93 6.77 1.30 24.59
N MET A 94 7.64 0.35 24.16
CA MET A 94 7.40 -1.07 24.40
C MET A 94 7.43 -1.40 25.89
N LYS A 95 6.39 -2.10 26.34
CA LYS A 95 6.33 -2.62 27.71
C LYS A 95 7.27 -3.82 27.88
N GLY A 96 7.78 -4.05 29.09
CA GLY A 96 8.67 -5.16 29.38
C GLY A 96 8.11 -6.54 28.99
N GLU A 97 6.81 -6.71 29.09
CA GLU A 97 6.11 -7.93 28.66
C GLU A 97 6.23 -8.16 27.14
N ASN A 98 6.09 -7.10 26.35
CA ASN A 98 6.22 -7.15 24.91
C ASN A 98 7.68 -7.41 24.49
N LEU A 99 8.65 -6.85 25.21
CA LEU A 99 10.07 -7.14 24.97
C LEU A 99 10.40 -8.61 25.21
N VAL A 100 9.93 -9.19 26.34
CA VAL A 100 10.09 -10.61 26.63
C VAL A 100 9.40 -11.47 25.58
N LYS A 101 8.16 -11.14 25.23
CA LYS A 101 7.40 -11.85 24.20
C LYS A 101 8.12 -11.76 22.84
N LEU A 102 8.66 -10.62 22.45
CA LEU A 102 9.41 -10.43 21.24
C LEU A 102 10.64 -11.35 21.20
N ILE A 103 11.52 -11.31 22.22
CA ILE A 103 12.70 -12.15 22.31
C ILE A 103 12.35 -13.65 22.25
N THR A 104 11.29 -14.08 22.92
CA THR A 104 10.89 -15.48 22.90
C THR A 104 10.26 -15.93 21.60
N THR A 105 9.53 -15.05 20.93
CA THR A 105 8.88 -15.36 19.65
C THR A 105 9.87 -15.43 18.51
N THR A 106 10.88 -14.55 18.51
CA THR A 106 11.90 -14.45 17.46
C THR A 106 13.11 -15.34 17.67
N ALA A 107 13.21 -16.04 18.80
CA ALA A 107 14.31 -16.93 19.10
C ALA A 107 14.43 -18.06 18.05
N ASN A 108 15.64 -18.32 17.62
CA ASN A 108 15.96 -19.33 16.61
C ASN A 108 15.81 -20.74 17.17
N LYS A 109 14.92 -21.53 16.58
CA LYS A 109 14.64 -22.93 16.90
C LYS A 109 15.31 -23.92 15.96
N ASN A 110 16.08 -23.42 14.99
CA ASN A 110 16.82 -24.26 14.05
C ASN A 110 18.10 -24.80 14.72
N ILE A 111 17.93 -25.70 15.66
CA ILE A 111 18.94 -26.32 16.48
C ILE A 111 18.85 -27.83 16.25
N THR A 112 19.99 -28.52 16.06
CA THR A 112 19.99 -29.97 15.89
C THR A 112 19.37 -30.66 17.11
N GLY A 113 18.32 -31.44 16.90
CA GLY A 113 17.60 -32.13 17.97
C GLY A 113 16.79 -31.17 18.89
N TYR A 114 16.28 -30.04 18.36
CA TYR A 114 15.49 -29.07 19.14
C TYR A 114 14.40 -29.76 19.96
N ASN A 115 14.38 -29.43 21.23
CA ASN A 115 13.37 -29.88 22.19
C ASN A 115 13.05 -28.73 23.16
N VAL A 116 11.80 -28.35 23.22
CA VAL A 116 11.33 -27.22 24.03
C VAL A 116 11.67 -27.38 25.52
N ASN A 117 11.68 -28.60 26.05
CA ASN A 117 12.02 -28.87 27.45
C ASN A 117 13.53 -28.77 27.73
N ILE A 118 14.35 -28.72 26.69
CA ILE A 118 15.81 -28.54 26.78
C ILE A 118 16.19 -27.12 26.41
N HIS A 119 15.71 -26.66 25.25
CA HIS A 119 16.15 -25.43 24.61
C HIS A 119 15.21 -24.23 24.82
N GLY A 120 14.07 -24.45 25.51
CA GLY A 120 13.06 -23.39 25.70
C GLY A 120 12.54 -22.86 24.37
N GLN A 121 12.52 -21.56 24.23
CA GLN A 121 12.10 -20.89 22.99
C GLN A 121 13.21 -20.86 21.91
N GLY A 122 14.45 -21.24 22.25
CA GLY A 122 15.57 -21.31 21.32
C GLY A 122 16.71 -20.35 21.66
N VAL A 123 17.62 -20.16 20.71
CA VAL A 123 18.71 -19.19 20.81
C VAL A 123 18.22 -17.81 20.42
N VAL A 124 18.51 -16.79 21.21
CA VAL A 124 18.12 -15.42 20.89
C VAL A 124 18.66 -15.00 19.53
N ASP A 125 17.77 -14.42 18.72
CA ASP A 125 18.09 -13.91 17.39
C ASP A 125 17.78 -12.41 17.35
N PHE A 126 18.83 -11.61 17.49
CA PHE A 126 18.69 -10.16 17.53
C PHE A 126 18.31 -9.58 16.16
N ASP A 127 18.82 -10.17 15.08
CA ASP A 127 18.48 -9.73 13.73
C ASP A 127 17.00 -9.97 13.45
N GLU A 128 16.48 -11.14 13.78
CA GLU A 128 15.05 -11.41 13.65
C GLU A 128 14.18 -10.56 14.58
N ALA A 129 14.63 -10.28 15.80
CA ALA A 129 13.93 -9.44 16.75
C ALA A 129 13.82 -7.97 16.28
N THR A 130 14.71 -7.49 15.42
CA THR A 130 14.64 -6.13 14.85
C THR A 130 13.76 -6.02 13.61
N LYS A 131 13.37 -7.14 13.01
CA LYS A 131 12.46 -7.15 11.85
C LYS A 131 11.00 -7.01 12.27
N PRO A 132 10.11 -6.50 11.41
CA PRO A 132 8.68 -6.49 11.68
C PRO A 132 8.15 -7.90 11.95
N GLN A 133 7.33 -8.04 12.99
CA GLN A 133 6.73 -9.31 13.38
C GLN A 133 5.21 -9.28 13.17
N GLY A 134 4.69 -10.36 12.59
CA GLY A 134 3.26 -10.48 12.29
C GLY A 134 2.79 -9.61 11.12
N THR A 135 1.58 -9.11 11.23
CA THR A 135 0.96 -8.31 10.18
C THR A 135 1.32 -6.84 10.35
N VAL A 136 1.90 -6.24 9.33
CA VAL A 136 2.17 -4.80 9.35
C VAL A 136 0.96 -4.02 8.83
N GLY A 137 0.61 -2.95 9.54
CA GLY A 137 -0.52 -2.09 9.19
C GLY A 137 -0.17 -0.60 9.33
N ILE A 138 -0.97 0.24 8.68
CA ILE A 138 -0.84 1.69 8.77
C ILE A 138 -1.66 2.21 9.93
N PRO A 139 -1.10 3.03 10.85
CA PRO A 139 -1.86 3.59 11.95
C PRO A 139 -2.88 4.62 11.45
N VAL A 140 -4.17 4.31 11.55
CA VAL A 140 -5.24 5.22 11.13
C VAL A 140 -5.57 6.28 12.17
N THR A 141 -5.14 6.10 13.41
CA THR A 141 -5.40 7.01 14.54
C THR A 141 -4.23 7.97 14.82
N GLY A 142 -3.11 7.83 14.13
CA GLY A 142 -1.87 8.57 14.41
C GLY A 142 -1.16 8.15 15.71
N ARG A 143 -1.56 7.01 16.31
CA ARG A 143 -0.98 6.44 17.53
C ARG A 143 -0.47 5.04 17.26
N VAL A 144 0.62 4.65 17.92
CA VAL A 144 1.22 3.31 17.78
C VAL A 144 0.36 2.20 18.41
N ASP A 145 -0.46 2.54 19.41
CA ASP A 145 -1.38 1.66 20.11
C ASP A 145 -2.82 1.69 19.56
N GLY A 146 -2.99 2.30 18.39
CA GLY A 146 -4.30 2.50 17.76
C GLY A 146 -4.61 1.43 16.70
N SER A 147 -5.80 1.56 16.11
CA SER A 147 -6.20 0.71 14.99
C SER A 147 -5.28 0.90 13.79
N THR A 148 -4.98 -0.21 13.10
CA THR A 148 -4.20 -0.22 11.87
C THR A 148 -5.05 -0.68 10.69
N SER A 149 -4.72 -0.19 9.49
CA SER A 149 -5.28 -0.65 8.22
C SER A 149 -4.26 -1.50 7.48
N SER A 150 -4.69 -2.63 6.93
CA SER A 150 -3.80 -3.55 6.20
C SER A 150 -3.31 -2.92 4.90
N ILE A 151 -2.02 -3.16 4.57
CA ILE A 151 -1.41 -2.73 3.31
C ILE A 151 -1.57 -3.81 2.22
N SER A 152 -1.90 -5.04 2.58
CA SER A 152 -1.80 -6.22 1.72
C SER A 152 -2.66 -6.17 0.45
N ASN A 153 -3.63 -5.27 0.35
CA ASN A 153 -4.53 -5.12 -0.80
C ASN A 153 -4.54 -3.70 -1.37
N THR A 154 -3.45 -2.96 -1.20
CA THR A 154 -3.37 -1.59 -1.74
C THR A 154 -2.93 -1.65 -3.19
N HIS A 155 -3.80 -1.25 -4.10
CA HIS A 155 -3.52 -1.12 -5.53
C HIS A 155 -3.68 0.33 -5.96
N VAL A 156 -2.83 0.77 -6.87
CA VAL A 156 -2.97 2.05 -7.56
C VAL A 156 -2.93 1.78 -9.04
N SER A 157 -3.95 2.19 -9.75
CA SER A 157 -4.05 2.07 -11.18
C SER A 157 -4.08 3.45 -11.82
N THR A 158 -3.21 3.66 -12.79
CA THR A 158 -3.08 4.95 -13.48
C THR A 158 -3.11 4.76 -14.98
N GLY A 159 -3.88 5.63 -15.64
CA GLY A 159 -4.00 5.59 -17.10
C GLY A 159 -2.71 5.97 -17.83
N SER A 160 -2.03 7.03 -17.42
CA SER A 160 -0.84 7.54 -18.11
C SER A 160 0.17 8.29 -17.23
N ALA A 161 -0.11 8.44 -15.93
CA ALA A 161 0.79 9.17 -15.04
C ALA A 161 1.97 8.28 -14.59
N SER A 162 3.17 8.81 -14.67
CA SER A 162 4.37 8.16 -14.16
C SER A 162 4.40 8.17 -12.64
N PHE A 163 4.30 7.01 -11.99
CA PHE A 163 4.48 6.84 -10.55
C PHE A 163 5.93 6.81 -10.06
N ALA A 164 6.88 7.19 -10.91
CA ALA A 164 8.30 7.21 -10.54
C ALA A 164 8.57 8.01 -9.25
N THR A 165 7.77 9.02 -8.96
CA THR A 165 7.85 9.82 -7.72
C THR A 165 7.35 9.08 -6.48
N LEU A 166 6.37 8.19 -6.61
CA LEU A 166 5.83 7.43 -5.48
C LEU A 166 6.73 6.24 -5.09
N SER A 167 7.60 5.79 -5.98
CA SER A 167 8.52 4.66 -5.69
C SER A 167 9.45 4.93 -4.50
N ASN A 168 9.71 6.18 -4.18
CA ASN A 168 10.54 6.60 -3.05
C ASN A 168 9.75 7.04 -1.81
N LEU A 169 8.41 7.04 -1.88
CA LEU A 169 7.57 7.38 -0.74
C LEU A 169 7.76 6.33 0.35
N LYS A 170 8.13 6.78 1.54
CA LYS A 170 8.19 5.95 2.74
C LYS A 170 6.96 6.23 3.59
N ILE A 171 6.25 5.19 3.96
CA ILE A 171 5.13 5.27 4.91
C ILE A 171 5.51 4.58 6.20
N MET A 172 5.03 5.13 7.31
CA MET A 172 5.15 4.49 8.61
C MET A 172 4.12 3.36 8.72
N VAL A 173 4.56 2.20 9.17
CA VAL A 173 3.74 1.03 9.47
C VAL A 173 4.03 0.55 10.87
N ILE A 174 3.10 -0.15 11.47
CA ILE A 174 3.20 -0.70 12.82
C ILE A 174 3.00 -2.20 12.73
N ASP A 175 3.82 -2.94 13.46
CA ASP A 175 3.74 -4.40 13.57
C ASP A 175 2.87 -4.85 14.77
N ASP A 176 2.71 -6.17 14.95
CA ASP A 176 1.92 -6.76 16.03
C ASP A 176 2.46 -6.46 17.45
N PHE A 177 3.65 -5.91 17.56
CA PHE A 177 4.27 -5.45 18.82
C PHE A 177 4.21 -3.93 19.01
N GLU A 178 3.38 -3.24 18.21
CA GLU A 178 3.23 -1.78 18.26
C GLU A 178 4.53 -1.03 17.89
N ARG A 179 5.44 -1.64 17.11
CA ARG A 179 6.71 -1.06 16.70
C ARG A 179 6.59 -0.40 15.33
N ASP A 180 7.13 0.80 15.23
CA ASP A 180 7.10 1.58 14.00
C ASP A 180 8.25 1.24 13.07
N TYR A 181 7.91 1.14 11.78
CA TYR A 181 8.84 0.89 10.68
C TYR A 181 8.52 1.80 9.51
N TYR A 182 9.49 2.01 8.64
CA TYR A 182 9.29 2.75 7.40
C TYR A 182 9.41 1.81 6.19
N LEU A 183 8.30 1.59 5.51
CA LEU A 183 8.27 0.82 4.26
C LEU A 183 8.31 1.75 3.06
N LYS A 184 9.08 1.36 2.03
CA LYS A 184 9.00 1.98 0.71
C LYS A 184 7.76 1.46 0.01
N VAL A 185 6.84 2.35 -0.28
CA VAL A 185 5.52 2.03 -0.85
C VAL A 185 5.63 1.51 -2.29
N GLY A 186 6.65 1.94 -3.03
CA GLY A 186 6.83 1.56 -4.44
C GLY A 186 6.94 0.07 -4.74
N ASN A 187 7.31 -0.75 -3.74
CA ASN A 187 7.38 -2.20 -3.90
C ASN A 187 6.04 -2.91 -3.60
N SER A 188 5.08 -2.19 -3.03
CA SER A 188 3.77 -2.71 -2.62
C SER A 188 2.64 -2.33 -3.57
N PHE A 189 2.93 -1.45 -4.55
CA PHE A 189 1.95 -1.05 -5.54
C PHE A 189 2.12 -1.83 -6.83
N THR A 190 1.06 -2.49 -7.25
CA THR A 190 0.95 -2.96 -8.62
C THR A 190 0.36 -1.84 -9.48
N VAL A 191 1.11 -1.40 -10.47
CA VAL A 191 0.56 -0.54 -11.53
C VAL A 191 -0.28 -1.44 -12.43
N LYS A 192 -1.60 -1.29 -12.36
CA LYS A 192 -2.51 -1.97 -13.27
C LYS A 192 -2.79 -1.02 -14.44
N ASP A 193 -2.34 -1.40 -15.63
CA ASP A 193 -2.70 -0.66 -16.84
C ASP A 193 -4.19 -0.93 -17.14
N ILE A 194 -5.04 0.09 -16.96
CA ILE A 194 -6.49 -0.01 -17.21
C ILE A 194 -6.82 0.32 -18.68
N ARG A 195 -5.87 0.30 -19.59
CA ARG A 195 -6.22 0.41 -21.00
C ARG A 195 -7.04 -0.82 -21.45
N LYS A 196 -8.32 -0.82 -21.09
CA LYS A 196 -9.26 -1.84 -21.54
C LYS A 196 -9.68 -1.68 -22.99
N TYR A 197 -9.45 -0.50 -23.57
CA TYR A 197 -9.82 -0.23 -24.96
C TYR A 197 -8.64 0.37 -25.69
N SER A 198 -8.25 -0.23 -26.81
CA SER A 198 -7.37 0.47 -27.73
C SER A 198 -8.12 1.68 -28.33
N ASP A 199 -7.44 2.78 -28.55
CA ASP A 199 -8.02 3.95 -29.22
C ASP A 199 -8.67 3.57 -30.57
N VAL A 200 -8.26 2.44 -31.13
CA VAL A 200 -8.77 1.86 -32.38
C VAL A 200 -10.18 1.26 -32.19
N ASP A 201 -10.44 0.57 -31.08
CA ASP A 201 -11.76 -0.01 -30.80
C ASP A 201 -12.83 1.07 -30.60
N LEU A 202 -12.43 2.21 -30.04
CA LEU A 202 -13.30 3.38 -29.86
C LEU A 202 -13.53 4.14 -31.18
N LEU A 203 -12.55 4.16 -32.08
CA LEU A 203 -12.70 4.72 -33.44
C LEU A 203 -13.64 3.87 -34.29
N ILE A 204 -13.65 2.56 -34.12
CA ILE A 204 -14.49 1.62 -34.89
C ILE A 204 -15.93 1.62 -34.36
N ALA A 205 -16.14 1.77 -33.04
CA ALA A 205 -17.47 1.72 -32.44
C ALA A 205 -18.36 2.95 -32.72
N ASN A 206 -17.76 4.09 -33.08
CA ASN A 206 -18.48 5.33 -33.36
C ASN A 206 -18.32 5.76 -34.82
N ASN A 207 -19.25 5.36 -35.67
CA ASN A 207 -19.39 5.83 -37.04
C ASN A 207 -19.70 7.35 -37.16
N ASN A 208 -19.70 8.12 -36.10
CA ASN A 208 -19.90 9.55 -36.08
C ASN A 208 -18.87 10.25 -35.18
N THR A 209 -17.69 10.44 -35.69
CA THR A 209 -16.85 11.65 -35.76
C THR A 209 -16.45 12.36 -34.49
N TYR A 210 -16.75 11.95 -33.29
CA TYR A 210 -16.22 12.63 -32.10
C TYR A 210 -15.89 11.65 -31.01
N LEU A 211 -14.60 11.57 -30.68
CA LEU A 211 -14.18 11.08 -29.37
C LEU A 211 -14.67 12.12 -28.36
N PRO A 212 -15.66 11.80 -27.54
CA PRO A 212 -16.13 12.75 -26.56
C PRO A 212 -15.03 13.07 -25.56
N THR A 213 -15.08 14.26 -25.00
CA THR A 213 -14.11 14.76 -24.02
C THR A 213 -13.89 13.83 -22.83
N ASN A 214 -14.92 13.06 -22.49
CA ASN A 214 -14.90 12.04 -21.43
C ASN A 214 -13.97 10.85 -21.72
N GLN A 215 -13.66 10.54 -22.97
CA GLN A 215 -12.63 9.52 -23.28
C GLN A 215 -11.21 9.93 -22.87
N MET A 216 -11.01 11.18 -22.55
CA MET A 216 -9.75 11.67 -22.00
C MET A 216 -9.63 11.43 -20.50
N TYR A 217 -10.75 11.24 -19.82
CA TYR A 217 -10.80 11.29 -18.36
C TYR A 217 -11.35 10.03 -17.69
N GLY A 218 -11.98 9.10 -18.38
CA GLY A 218 -12.61 7.99 -17.68
C GLY A 218 -12.98 6.80 -18.54
N SER A 219 -13.36 5.73 -17.89
CA SER A 219 -13.80 4.47 -18.49
C SER A 219 -15.31 4.45 -18.66
N PHE A 220 -15.85 5.21 -19.61
CA PHE A 220 -17.27 5.16 -19.92
C PHE A 220 -17.53 4.18 -21.04
N ALA A 221 -18.35 3.17 -20.75
CA ALA A 221 -18.61 2.04 -21.64
C ALA A 221 -19.80 2.25 -22.56
N GLN A 222 -20.76 3.09 -22.18
CA GLN A 222 -22.02 3.27 -22.90
C GLN A 222 -22.41 4.75 -22.96
N GLY A 223 -22.98 5.15 -24.08
CA GLY A 223 -23.48 6.51 -24.25
C GLY A 223 -23.33 7.00 -25.67
N GLY A 224 -23.61 8.28 -25.88
CA GLY A 224 -23.52 8.92 -27.18
C GLY A 224 -23.65 10.42 -27.12
N GLN A 225 -23.32 11.03 -28.24
CA GLN A 225 -23.58 12.45 -28.47
C GLN A 225 -24.78 12.59 -29.41
N TYR A 226 -25.65 13.52 -29.09
CA TYR A 226 -26.88 13.77 -29.79
C TYR A 226 -26.90 15.20 -30.31
N ASP A 227 -27.10 15.35 -31.61
CA ASP A 227 -27.28 16.66 -32.24
C ASP A 227 -28.71 17.14 -31.98
N LEU A 228 -28.81 18.37 -31.52
CA LEU A 228 -30.07 19.05 -31.23
C LEU A 228 -30.30 20.14 -32.25
N ALA A 229 -31.52 20.73 -32.24
CA ALA A 229 -31.85 21.86 -33.11
C ALA A 229 -30.90 23.05 -32.89
N ASN A 230 -30.71 23.88 -33.92
CA ASN A 230 -29.90 25.09 -33.90
C ASN A 230 -28.40 24.87 -33.57
N ASN A 231 -27.82 23.75 -34.00
CA ASN A 231 -26.41 23.38 -33.79
C ASN A 231 -26.03 23.23 -32.31
N TYR A 232 -26.98 22.94 -31.44
CA TYR A 232 -26.72 22.46 -30.11
C TYR A 232 -26.44 20.96 -30.15
N ASN A 233 -25.62 20.49 -29.25
CA ASN A 233 -25.35 19.07 -29.05
C ASN A 233 -25.35 18.75 -27.56
N MET A 234 -25.64 17.50 -27.23
CA MET A 234 -25.63 16.99 -25.87
C MET A 234 -24.98 15.59 -25.85
N GLY A 235 -24.06 15.38 -24.96
CA GLY A 235 -23.48 14.07 -24.70
C GLY A 235 -23.94 13.52 -23.36
N PHE A 236 -24.23 12.24 -23.33
CA PHE A 236 -24.51 11.50 -22.11
C PHE A 236 -23.80 10.15 -22.18
N TYR A 237 -23.05 9.80 -21.15
CA TYR A 237 -22.26 8.59 -21.08
C TYR A 237 -22.34 8.00 -19.68
N THR A 238 -22.33 6.66 -19.58
CA THR A 238 -22.34 5.93 -18.31
C THR A 238 -21.19 4.93 -18.29
N GLY A 239 -20.70 4.61 -17.10
CA GLY A 239 -19.73 3.54 -16.89
C GLY A 239 -20.29 2.15 -17.15
N GLU A 240 -19.42 1.14 -17.07
CA GLU A 240 -19.85 -0.27 -17.21
C GLU A 240 -20.83 -0.67 -16.11
N ASN A 241 -21.82 -1.47 -16.46
CA ASN A 241 -22.79 -2.16 -15.63
C ASN A 241 -22.82 -1.80 -14.13
N GLY A 242 -23.46 -0.68 -13.80
CA GLY A 242 -23.75 -0.34 -12.40
C GLY A 242 -22.59 0.30 -11.63
N SER A 243 -21.53 0.77 -12.30
CA SER A 243 -20.43 1.48 -11.64
C SER A 243 -20.86 2.79 -10.98
N GLY A 244 -21.99 3.35 -11.42
CA GLY A 244 -22.43 4.67 -10.96
C GLY A 244 -21.74 5.86 -11.66
N ASP A 245 -20.78 5.59 -12.54
CA ASP A 245 -20.08 6.60 -13.31
C ASP A 245 -21.00 7.21 -14.37
N TYR A 246 -20.97 8.52 -14.51
CA TYR A 246 -21.68 9.20 -15.59
C TYR A 246 -20.93 10.46 -16.05
N SER A 247 -21.14 10.82 -17.31
CA SER A 247 -20.71 12.10 -17.85
C SER A 247 -21.85 12.72 -18.67
N ILE A 248 -22.03 14.00 -18.49
CA ILE A 248 -22.99 14.80 -19.25
C ILE A 248 -22.30 16.05 -19.78
N ASN A 249 -22.56 16.38 -21.03
CA ASN A 249 -22.10 17.65 -21.59
C ASN A 249 -23.18 18.28 -22.49
N ILE A 250 -23.10 19.59 -22.62
CA ILE A 250 -23.90 20.34 -23.58
C ILE A 250 -22.97 21.30 -24.35
N GLY A 251 -23.17 21.35 -25.64
CA GLY A 251 -22.33 22.15 -26.52
C GLY A 251 -23.13 22.91 -27.57
N LYS A 252 -22.41 23.78 -28.25
CA LYS A 252 -22.91 24.53 -29.42
C LYS A 252 -21.83 24.67 -30.46
N ASP A 253 -22.21 24.38 -31.70
CA ASP A 253 -21.38 24.55 -32.88
C ASP A 253 -21.71 25.87 -33.59
N PHE A 254 -20.68 26.63 -33.95
CA PHE A 254 -20.81 27.87 -34.72
C PHE A 254 -20.18 27.67 -36.09
N MET A 255 -20.96 27.79 -37.13
CA MET A 255 -20.48 27.63 -38.50
C MET A 255 -20.05 29.00 -39.04
N PHE A 256 -18.81 29.13 -39.45
CA PHE A 256 -18.26 30.32 -40.13
C PHE A 256 -17.85 29.90 -41.54
N HIS A 257 -18.57 30.31 -42.52
CA HIS A 257 -18.44 29.79 -43.87
C HIS A 257 -18.53 28.26 -43.94
N ASN A 258 -18.70 27.71 -45.10
CA ASN A 258 -18.87 26.23 -45.26
C ASN A 258 -17.62 25.37 -44.92
N LYS A 259 -16.55 25.98 -44.40
CA LYS A 259 -15.27 25.30 -44.18
C LYS A 259 -14.76 25.39 -42.75
N PHE A 260 -15.29 26.29 -41.93
CA PHE A 260 -14.81 26.52 -40.58
C PHE A 260 -15.91 26.36 -39.57
N LYS A 261 -15.68 25.52 -38.56
CA LYS A 261 -16.60 25.26 -37.47
C LYS A 261 -15.87 25.50 -36.14
N LEU A 262 -16.47 26.32 -35.26
CA LEU A 262 -16.06 26.44 -33.87
C LEU A 262 -17.02 25.62 -33.02
N LYS A 263 -16.49 24.74 -32.20
CA LYS A 263 -17.22 23.91 -31.24
C LYS A 263 -16.93 24.35 -29.83
N THR A 264 -17.97 24.44 -29.03
CA THR A 264 -17.83 24.73 -27.62
C THR A 264 -18.71 23.78 -26.81
N SER A 265 -18.22 23.29 -25.70
CA SER A 265 -19.03 22.52 -24.77
C SER A 265 -18.57 22.69 -23.33
N ILE A 266 -19.51 22.50 -22.43
CA ILE A 266 -19.28 22.41 -20.99
C ILE A 266 -19.91 21.12 -20.51
N GLY A 267 -19.34 20.52 -19.48
CA GLY A 267 -19.87 19.27 -18.95
C GLY A 267 -19.37 18.95 -17.54
N GLN A 268 -19.95 17.90 -17.03
CA GLN A 268 -19.61 17.35 -15.75
C GLN A 268 -19.51 15.83 -15.89
N MET A 269 -18.57 15.21 -15.19
CA MET A 269 -18.54 13.78 -14.97
C MET A 269 -18.42 13.47 -13.49
N SER A 270 -18.96 12.34 -13.09
CA SER A 270 -18.85 11.77 -11.76
C SER A 270 -18.30 10.36 -11.88
N GLU A 271 -17.31 10.03 -11.07
CA GLU A 271 -16.66 8.73 -11.05
C GLU A 271 -16.76 8.15 -9.64
N GLN A 272 -17.06 6.85 -9.56
CA GLN A 272 -17.12 6.09 -8.33
C GLN A 272 -15.78 5.38 -8.13
N ASP A 273 -15.16 5.49 -6.95
CA ASP A 273 -13.88 4.86 -6.60
C ASP A 273 -12.71 5.17 -7.56
N THR A 274 -12.92 6.07 -8.53
CA THR A 274 -11.95 6.47 -9.54
C THR A 274 -11.92 7.98 -9.71
N TRP A 275 -10.84 8.50 -10.30
CA TRP A 275 -10.74 9.92 -10.71
C TRP A 275 -9.97 10.03 -12.02
N LEU A 276 -10.54 10.67 -13.00
CA LEU A 276 -9.92 10.85 -14.31
C LEU A 276 -9.40 9.54 -14.93
N GLY A 277 -10.17 8.43 -14.74
CA GLY A 277 -9.77 7.10 -15.18
C GLY A 277 -8.69 6.42 -14.33
N ASN A 278 -8.28 7.01 -13.23
CA ASN A 278 -7.36 6.40 -12.27
C ASN A 278 -8.13 5.78 -11.11
N SER A 279 -7.61 4.72 -10.52
CA SER A 279 -8.18 4.09 -9.33
C SER A 279 -7.13 3.83 -8.27
N SER A 280 -7.57 3.78 -7.03
CA SER A 280 -6.73 3.36 -5.91
C SER A 280 -7.57 2.67 -4.85
N ASP A 281 -6.97 1.68 -4.20
CA ASP A 281 -7.60 0.84 -3.20
C ASP A 281 -6.82 0.81 -1.89
N GLY A 282 -7.43 0.22 -0.87
CA GLY A 282 -6.81 0.00 0.42
C GLY A 282 -6.55 1.32 1.15
N VAL A 283 -5.34 1.47 1.65
CA VAL A 283 -4.96 2.66 2.46
C VAL A 283 -4.79 3.95 1.64
N LEU A 284 -4.78 3.85 0.32
CA LEU A 284 -4.74 5.00 -0.60
C LEU A 284 -6.08 5.21 -1.32
N ALA A 285 -7.14 4.50 -0.92
CA ALA A 285 -8.44 4.64 -1.55
C ALA A 285 -8.93 6.09 -1.55
N VAL A 286 -9.47 6.51 -2.67
CA VAL A 286 -10.25 7.74 -2.79
C VAL A 286 -11.73 7.44 -2.55
N GLY A 287 -12.51 8.46 -2.28
CA GLY A 287 -13.94 8.32 -2.02
C GLY A 287 -14.75 8.23 -3.30
N ASP A 288 -16.00 7.85 -3.10
CA ASP A 288 -17.02 7.83 -4.13
C ASP A 288 -17.39 9.27 -4.55
N ASN A 289 -18.00 9.36 -5.75
CA ASN A 289 -18.53 10.62 -6.30
C ASN A 289 -17.46 11.69 -6.51
N ASN A 290 -16.32 11.30 -7.09
CA ASN A 290 -15.33 12.26 -7.56
C ASN A 290 -15.90 13.01 -8.78
N ASN A 291 -15.94 14.34 -8.70
CA ASN A 291 -16.63 15.15 -9.69
C ASN A 291 -15.62 15.99 -10.48
N THR A 292 -15.71 15.92 -11.81
CA THR A 292 -14.94 16.76 -12.72
C THR A 292 -15.88 17.68 -13.51
N ASN A 293 -15.67 18.97 -13.39
CA ASN A 293 -16.28 19.96 -14.27
C ASN A 293 -15.32 20.31 -15.39
N PHE A 294 -15.76 20.31 -16.64
CA PHE A 294 -14.89 20.59 -17.77
C PHE A 294 -15.51 21.52 -18.80
N ALA A 295 -14.66 22.21 -19.53
CA ALA A 295 -15.02 23.01 -20.69
C ALA A 295 -14.10 22.66 -21.87
N ASN A 296 -14.70 22.58 -23.04
CA ASN A 296 -13.99 22.30 -24.29
C ASN A 296 -14.23 23.42 -25.32
N ILE A 297 -13.18 23.74 -26.07
CA ILE A 297 -13.23 24.57 -27.26
C ILE A 297 -12.50 23.86 -28.37
N GLY A 298 -13.14 23.71 -29.52
CA GLY A 298 -12.59 23.04 -30.69
C GLY A 298 -12.78 23.85 -31.96
N VAL A 299 -11.85 23.69 -32.87
CA VAL A 299 -11.88 24.29 -34.21
C VAL A 299 -11.76 23.17 -35.22
N GLU A 300 -12.64 23.16 -36.19
CA GLU A 300 -12.60 22.27 -37.35
C GLU A 300 -12.47 23.07 -38.64
N TYR A 301 -11.58 22.59 -39.50
CA TYR A 301 -11.40 23.18 -40.85
C TYR A 301 -11.49 22.09 -41.92
N LEU A 302 -12.37 22.31 -42.89
CA LEU A 302 -12.61 21.38 -43.99
C LEU A 302 -11.64 21.61 -45.14
N ILE A 303 -10.88 20.59 -45.48
CA ILE A 303 -9.89 20.57 -46.55
C ILE A 303 -10.34 19.55 -47.62
N GLY A 304 -11.10 19.99 -48.62
CA GLY A 304 -11.78 19.07 -49.54
C GLY A 304 -12.80 18.22 -48.78
N ASN A 305 -12.62 16.89 -48.78
CA ASN A 305 -13.43 15.95 -48.00
C ASN A 305 -12.81 15.63 -46.61
N ASN A 306 -11.64 16.19 -46.29
CA ASN A 306 -10.93 15.90 -45.05
C ASN A 306 -11.18 16.97 -44.00
N VAL A 307 -11.02 16.62 -42.73
CA VAL A 307 -11.20 17.53 -41.60
C VAL A 307 -9.92 17.64 -40.79
N LEU A 308 -9.45 18.85 -40.60
CA LEU A 308 -8.42 19.17 -39.61
C LEU A 308 -9.10 19.73 -38.37
N SER A 309 -8.85 19.14 -37.20
CA SER A 309 -9.43 19.61 -35.92
C SER A 309 -8.37 19.87 -34.87
N LEU A 310 -8.58 20.93 -34.11
CA LEU A 310 -7.82 21.27 -32.90
C LEU A 310 -8.80 21.45 -31.77
N ASN A 311 -8.62 20.73 -30.66
CA ASN A 311 -9.44 20.84 -29.48
C ASN A 311 -8.57 21.13 -28.26
N HIS A 312 -9.10 21.97 -27.38
CA HIS A 312 -8.54 22.26 -26.07
C HIS A 312 -9.62 22.01 -25.01
N THR A 313 -9.28 21.23 -24.01
CA THR A 313 -10.18 20.95 -22.88
C THR A 313 -9.48 21.30 -21.59
N ARG A 314 -10.20 21.99 -20.71
CA ARG A 314 -9.78 22.26 -19.34
C ARG A 314 -10.80 21.67 -18.37
N GLY A 315 -10.31 20.96 -17.36
CA GLY A 315 -11.12 20.35 -16.32
C GLY A 315 -10.64 20.70 -14.92
N LYS A 316 -11.57 20.65 -13.98
CA LYS A 316 -11.30 20.78 -12.54
C LYS A 316 -12.00 19.62 -11.83
N THR A 317 -11.23 18.81 -11.10
CA THR A 317 -11.71 17.61 -10.40
C THR A 317 -11.63 17.82 -8.90
N ASP A 318 -12.76 17.63 -8.24
CA ASP A 318 -12.87 17.50 -6.78
C ASP A 318 -12.79 16.02 -6.43
N ILE A 319 -11.81 15.65 -5.60
CA ILE A 319 -11.61 14.27 -5.14
C ILE A 319 -12.08 14.13 -3.71
N ASN A 320 -12.99 13.22 -3.48
CA ASN A 320 -13.44 12.84 -2.16
C ASN A 320 -12.47 11.85 -1.50
N THR A 321 -12.41 11.86 -0.18
CA THR A 321 -11.56 10.96 0.60
C THR A 321 -12.42 10.01 1.43
N THR A 322 -11.97 8.75 1.57
CA THR A 322 -12.68 7.75 2.39
C THR A 322 -12.14 7.70 3.82
N ASN A 323 -13.00 7.24 4.74
CA ASN A 323 -12.58 6.93 6.10
C ASN A 323 -11.58 5.74 6.07
N GLY A 324 -10.46 5.89 6.77
CA GLY A 324 -9.41 4.85 6.81
C GLY A 324 -8.32 5.02 5.76
N SER A 325 -8.47 5.93 4.79
CA SER A 325 -7.39 6.27 3.87
C SER A 325 -6.31 7.12 4.55
N LEU A 326 -5.06 6.96 4.09
CA LEU A 326 -3.95 7.87 4.42
C LEU A 326 -4.14 9.26 3.79
N ILE A 327 -4.89 9.29 2.69
CA ILE A 327 -5.20 10.52 1.98
C ILE A 327 -6.32 11.21 2.74
N LYS A 328 -6.01 12.29 3.44
CA LYS A 328 -6.98 13.04 4.25
C LYS A 328 -7.57 14.24 3.51
N ASN A 329 -6.79 14.84 2.64
CA ASN A 329 -7.22 15.97 1.83
C ASN A 329 -6.55 15.88 0.45
N PHE A 330 -7.34 16.08 -0.58
CA PHE A 330 -6.85 16.40 -1.92
C PHE A 330 -7.12 17.85 -2.22
N SER A 331 -6.16 18.53 -2.83
CA SER A 331 -6.45 19.78 -3.53
C SER A 331 -7.13 19.45 -4.85
N ASP A 332 -7.97 20.35 -5.33
CA ASP A 332 -8.56 20.24 -6.66
C ASP A 332 -7.48 19.95 -7.72
N ILE A 333 -7.75 19.01 -8.60
CA ILE A 333 -6.86 18.71 -9.73
C ILE A 333 -7.32 19.51 -10.93
N GLU A 334 -6.46 20.40 -11.41
CA GLU A 334 -6.65 21.07 -12.69
C GLU A 334 -6.00 20.26 -13.80
N THR A 335 -6.74 20.03 -14.87
CA THR A 335 -6.28 19.28 -16.04
C THR A 335 -6.46 20.10 -17.30
N GLU A 336 -5.51 19.98 -18.20
CA GLU A 336 -5.58 20.57 -19.54
C GLU A 336 -5.18 19.53 -20.58
N SER A 337 -5.87 19.53 -21.71
CA SER A 337 -5.52 18.68 -22.81
C SER A 337 -5.65 19.41 -24.15
N TYR A 338 -4.79 19.03 -25.06
CA TYR A 338 -4.77 19.53 -26.42
C TYR A 338 -4.81 18.35 -27.39
N ARG A 339 -5.70 18.41 -28.36
CA ARG A 339 -5.83 17.37 -29.37
C ARG A 339 -5.77 17.99 -30.76
N LEU A 340 -4.82 17.54 -31.58
CA LEU A 340 -4.77 17.81 -32.99
C LEU A 340 -5.11 16.53 -33.75
N ALA A 341 -6.10 16.58 -34.63
CA ALA A 341 -6.46 15.45 -35.44
C ALA A 341 -6.65 15.85 -36.91
N TYR A 342 -6.29 14.95 -37.80
CA TYR A 342 -6.54 15.07 -39.23
C TYR A 342 -7.26 13.82 -39.70
N GLU A 343 -8.50 13.99 -40.15
CA GLU A 343 -9.39 12.91 -40.58
C GLU A 343 -9.45 12.90 -42.10
N ILE A 344 -9.17 11.75 -42.70
CA ILE A 344 -9.21 11.53 -44.14
C ILE A 344 -10.46 10.72 -44.47
N HIS A 345 -11.41 11.35 -45.15
CA HIS A 345 -12.61 10.69 -45.68
C HIS A 345 -12.33 10.20 -47.09
N LYS A 346 -11.97 8.95 -47.26
CA LYS A 346 -11.61 8.35 -48.55
C LYS A 346 -12.84 7.90 -49.33
N ASP A 347 -13.88 7.51 -48.60
CA ASP A 347 -15.21 7.16 -49.12
C ASP A 347 -16.23 7.29 -47.98
N THR A 348 -17.49 6.96 -48.23
CA THR A 348 -18.58 7.06 -47.25
C THR A 348 -18.46 6.07 -46.08
N HIS A 349 -17.47 5.17 -46.09
CA HIS A 349 -17.35 4.06 -45.12
C HIS A 349 -16.00 3.99 -44.40
N THR A 350 -14.99 4.74 -44.84
CA THR A 350 -13.64 4.63 -44.29
C THR A 350 -13.11 6.00 -43.86
N THR A 351 -12.87 6.15 -42.59
CA THR A 351 -12.24 7.34 -41.99
C THR A 351 -10.92 6.92 -41.34
N PHE A 352 -9.85 7.63 -41.63
CA PHE A 352 -8.57 7.50 -40.95
C PHE A 352 -8.34 8.77 -40.13
N GLY A 353 -8.02 8.60 -38.88
CA GLY A 353 -7.70 9.70 -37.99
C GLY A 353 -6.34 9.52 -37.33
N TRP A 354 -5.71 10.63 -36.99
CA TRP A 354 -4.48 10.68 -36.24
C TRP A 354 -4.58 11.78 -35.18
N SER A 355 -4.25 11.47 -33.92
CA SER A 355 -4.34 12.40 -32.78
C SER A 355 -3.12 12.26 -31.87
N PHE A 356 -2.76 13.37 -31.23
CA PHE A 356 -1.73 13.43 -30.18
C PHE A 356 -2.37 13.81 -28.86
#